data_aa10e9f49bcc72f82d1a0198aa618001
#
_entry.id   aa10e9f49bcc72f82d1a0198aa618001
#
_cell.length_a   1.000
_cell.length_b   1.000
_cell.length_c   1.000
_cell.angle_alpha   90.00
_cell.angle_beta   90.00
_cell.angle_gamma   90.00
#
_symmetry.space_group_name_H-M   'P 1'
#
loop_
_entity.id
_entity.type
_entity.pdbx_description
1 polymer ?
#
loop_
_entity_poly.entity_id
_entity_poly.type
_entity_poly.pdbx_seq_one_letter_code
_entity_poly.pdbx_strand_id
1 'polypeptide(L)'
;MWTEFISPETIDSRMWPKSAAVAERLWSAEGVRDVADMYRRLDVISPRLTFYGARHELNYEPMLRRVAPGAPVDALRVLADTLDPLGIEHREVFQRYTQETQLNRMVDAARGDSAVVRRMERLVREWLVSGGVEREWEIRRGLMLWRDNHARLAPFGAGAPLLREFFPISEDLGKLGAMGLEAMDRRLTGKSLEPGWGAVVRAMGEPRLEVRLAAARVVALLVGR
;
A
#
# COMPACT_ATOMS: atom_id res chain seq x y z
N MET A 1 8.10 -20.75 3.59
CA MET A 1 8.31 -19.31 3.67
C MET A 1 9.57 -19.04 4.46
N TRP A 2 10.35 -18.07 4.03
CA TRP A 2 11.57 -17.65 4.70
C TRP A 2 11.42 -16.17 5.07
N THR A 3 11.69 -15.79 6.32
CA THR A 3 11.77 -14.39 6.76
C THR A 3 12.64 -14.28 8.02
N GLU A 4 13.44 -13.22 8.09
CA GLU A 4 14.29 -12.91 9.24
C GLU A 4 13.73 -11.73 10.04
N PHE A 5 12.88 -10.89 9.41
CA PHE A 5 12.29 -9.71 10.04
C PHE A 5 10.90 -10.04 10.56
N ILE A 6 10.84 -10.90 11.58
CA ILE A 6 9.59 -11.32 12.21
C ILE A 6 9.66 -11.16 13.73
N SER A 7 8.51 -10.92 14.32
CA SER A 7 8.23 -10.94 15.74
C SER A 7 6.93 -11.72 15.99
N PRO A 8 6.61 -12.07 17.23
CA PRO A 8 5.32 -12.68 17.55
C PRO A 8 4.12 -11.85 17.07
N GLU A 9 4.30 -10.53 16.90
CA GLU A 9 3.26 -9.63 16.43
C GLU A 9 3.16 -9.58 14.90
N THR A 10 4.28 -9.67 14.19
CA THR A 10 4.32 -9.52 12.73
C THR A 10 4.18 -10.83 11.95
N ILE A 11 4.44 -11.99 12.58
CA ILE A 11 4.49 -13.28 11.91
C ILE A 11 3.21 -13.59 11.12
N ASP A 12 2.05 -13.40 11.73
CA ASP A 12 0.79 -13.68 11.06
C ASP A 12 0.56 -12.81 9.84
N SER A 13 0.92 -11.53 9.89
CA SER A 13 0.80 -10.62 8.75
C SER A 13 1.79 -10.93 7.61
N ARG A 14 2.87 -11.64 7.90
CA ARG A 14 3.81 -12.14 6.87
C ARG A 14 3.31 -13.44 6.22
N MET A 15 2.54 -14.23 6.97
CA MET A 15 1.98 -15.51 6.50
C MET A 15 0.62 -15.35 5.83
N TRP A 16 -0.30 -14.69 6.49
CA TRP A 16 -1.71 -14.63 6.11
C TRP A 16 -2.10 -13.29 5.47
N PRO A 17 -3.07 -13.30 4.56
CA PRO A 17 -3.76 -14.46 3.99
C PRO A 17 -3.01 -15.13 2.83
N LYS A 18 -1.81 -14.68 2.45
CA LYS A 18 -1.06 -15.13 1.25
C LYS A 18 -0.80 -16.63 1.21
N SER A 19 -0.53 -17.24 2.36
CA SER A 19 -0.33 -18.70 2.44
C SER A 19 -1.58 -19.48 2.04
N ALA A 20 -2.77 -18.93 2.20
CA ALA A 20 -3.99 -19.54 1.71
C ALA A 20 -4.03 -19.61 0.17
N ALA A 21 -3.53 -18.59 -0.53
CA ALA A 21 -3.41 -18.62 -1.99
C ALA A 21 -2.37 -19.66 -2.45
N VAL A 22 -1.26 -19.78 -1.74
CA VAL A 22 -0.26 -20.84 -2.01
C VAL A 22 -0.87 -22.22 -1.82
N ALA A 23 -1.58 -22.43 -0.70
CA ALA A 23 -2.26 -23.70 -0.43
C ALA A 23 -3.30 -24.00 -1.53
N GLU A 24 -4.13 -23.03 -1.88
CA GLU A 24 -5.08 -23.16 -2.98
C GLU A 24 -4.38 -23.59 -4.28
N ARG A 25 -3.27 -22.94 -4.65
CA ARG A 25 -2.53 -23.28 -5.87
C ARG A 25 -2.01 -24.72 -5.88
N LEU A 26 -1.60 -25.24 -4.71
CA LEU A 26 -1.10 -26.61 -4.56
C LEU A 26 -2.23 -27.66 -4.64
N TRP A 27 -3.45 -27.31 -4.24
CA TRP A 27 -4.60 -28.23 -4.21
C TRP A 27 -5.54 -28.09 -5.39
N SER A 28 -5.46 -27.00 -6.16
CA SER A 28 -6.32 -26.75 -7.31
C SER A 28 -5.82 -27.40 -8.58
N ALA A 29 -6.73 -27.79 -9.47
CA ALA A 29 -6.39 -28.25 -10.80
C ALA A 29 -5.49 -27.23 -11.54
N GLU A 30 -4.61 -27.70 -12.42
CA GLU A 30 -3.64 -26.86 -13.12
C GLU A 30 -4.28 -25.70 -13.89
N GLY A 31 -5.48 -25.90 -14.44
CA GLY A 31 -6.22 -24.89 -15.21
C GLY A 31 -6.80 -23.74 -14.39
N VAL A 32 -6.85 -23.83 -13.06
CA VAL A 32 -7.35 -22.76 -12.18
C VAL A 32 -6.27 -21.70 -12.02
N ARG A 33 -6.32 -20.64 -12.87
CA ARG A 33 -5.29 -19.59 -12.94
C ARG A 33 -5.84 -18.16 -12.91
N ASP A 34 -7.12 -17.99 -12.61
CA ASP A 34 -7.74 -16.66 -12.51
C ASP A 34 -7.28 -15.97 -11.24
N VAL A 35 -6.36 -15.00 -11.43
CA VAL A 35 -5.78 -14.22 -10.32
C VAL A 35 -6.81 -13.30 -9.67
N ALA A 36 -7.74 -12.73 -10.43
CA ALA A 36 -8.76 -11.84 -9.88
C ALA A 36 -9.73 -12.63 -8.97
N ASP A 37 -10.14 -13.82 -9.39
CA ASP A 37 -10.98 -14.70 -8.58
C ASP A 37 -10.21 -15.24 -7.36
N MET A 38 -8.92 -15.55 -7.48
CA MET A 38 -8.08 -15.90 -6.32
C MET A 38 -8.10 -14.80 -5.25
N TYR A 39 -7.93 -13.53 -5.62
CA TYR A 39 -8.01 -12.43 -4.67
C TYR A 39 -9.40 -12.29 -4.06
N ARG A 40 -10.48 -12.46 -4.84
CA ARG A 40 -11.84 -12.47 -4.32
C ARG A 40 -12.03 -13.54 -3.24
N ARG A 41 -11.46 -14.73 -3.44
CA ARG A 41 -11.49 -15.80 -2.42
C ARG A 41 -10.62 -15.48 -1.20
N LEU A 42 -9.47 -14.83 -1.38
CA LEU A 42 -8.65 -14.36 -0.27
C LEU A 42 -9.38 -13.37 0.63
N ASP A 43 -10.16 -12.45 0.04
CA ASP A 43 -10.97 -11.50 0.79
C ASP A 43 -12.04 -12.19 1.66
N VAL A 44 -12.53 -13.36 1.23
CA VAL A 44 -13.47 -14.18 2.00
C VAL A 44 -12.76 -15.00 3.09
N ILE A 45 -11.57 -15.53 2.81
CA ILE A 45 -10.85 -16.39 3.76
C ILE A 45 -10.18 -15.60 4.88
N SER A 46 -9.74 -14.34 4.61
CA SER A 46 -9.03 -13.53 5.60
C SER A 46 -9.80 -13.33 6.91
N PRO A 47 -11.09 -12.94 6.92
CA PRO A 47 -11.88 -12.86 8.14
C PRO A 47 -12.06 -14.21 8.84
N ARG A 48 -12.15 -15.31 8.08
CA ARG A 48 -12.24 -16.66 8.65
C ARG A 48 -10.95 -17.06 9.38
N LEU A 49 -9.79 -16.73 8.81
CA LEU A 49 -8.50 -16.93 9.48
C LEU A 49 -8.43 -16.17 10.80
N THR A 50 -8.92 -14.92 10.81
CA THR A 50 -9.02 -14.13 12.04
C THR A 50 -9.94 -14.79 13.07
N PHE A 51 -11.08 -15.33 12.66
CA PHE A 51 -11.96 -16.09 13.53
C PHE A 51 -11.29 -17.35 14.14
N TYR A 52 -10.41 -18.00 13.38
CA TYR A 52 -9.61 -19.13 13.86
C TYR A 52 -8.35 -18.74 14.66
N GLY A 53 -8.17 -17.44 14.96
CA GLY A 53 -7.12 -16.96 15.84
C GLY A 53 -5.91 -16.34 15.16
N ALA A 54 -5.86 -16.26 13.82
CA ALA A 54 -4.81 -15.56 13.11
C ALA A 54 -4.91 -14.04 13.39
N ARG A 55 -3.79 -13.41 13.70
CA ARG A 55 -3.74 -12.03 14.17
C ARG A 55 -3.32 -11.02 13.08
N HIS A 56 -3.26 -11.44 11.83
CA HIS A 56 -2.79 -10.61 10.71
C HIS A 56 -3.61 -9.32 10.51
N GLU A 57 -4.90 -9.33 10.85
CA GLU A 57 -5.74 -8.14 10.85
C GLU A 57 -5.72 -7.41 12.21
N LEU A 58 -5.72 -8.15 13.30
CA LEU A 58 -5.88 -7.60 14.65
C LEU A 58 -4.66 -6.81 15.11
N ASN A 59 -3.45 -7.21 14.71
CA ASN A 59 -2.21 -6.54 15.11
C ASN A 59 -1.93 -5.25 14.33
N TYR A 60 -2.60 -5.01 13.22
CA TYR A 60 -2.30 -3.90 12.32
C TYR A 60 -2.48 -2.53 12.97
N GLU A 61 -3.64 -2.28 13.52
CA GLU A 61 -3.93 -0.99 14.15
C GLU A 61 -3.07 -0.71 15.39
N PRO A 62 -2.88 -1.65 16.34
CA PRO A 62 -1.94 -1.48 17.44
C PRO A 62 -0.53 -1.12 16.99
N MET A 63 -0.02 -1.74 15.93
CA MET A 63 1.30 -1.41 15.36
C MET A 63 1.34 0.03 14.84
N LEU A 64 0.34 0.46 14.08
CA LEU A 64 0.25 1.83 13.58
C LEU A 64 0.19 2.86 14.71
N ARG A 65 -0.60 2.60 15.76
CA ARG A 65 -0.69 3.47 16.93
C ARG A 65 0.64 3.64 17.67
N ARG A 66 1.52 2.63 17.64
CA ARG A 66 2.87 2.74 18.21
C ARG A 66 3.82 3.55 17.36
N VAL A 67 3.66 3.53 16.04
CA VAL A 67 4.48 4.38 15.15
C VAL A 67 4.23 5.86 15.44
N ALA A 68 2.98 6.23 15.73
CA ALA A 68 2.61 7.62 16.02
C ALA A 68 1.48 7.70 17.06
N PRO A 69 1.81 7.66 18.36
CA PRO A 69 0.81 7.82 19.41
C PRO A 69 0.05 9.14 19.27
N GLY A 70 -1.29 9.06 19.34
CA GLY A 70 -2.16 10.22 19.21
C GLY A 70 -2.51 10.65 17.79
N ALA A 71 -1.79 10.18 16.78
CA ALA A 71 -2.15 10.47 15.39
C ALA A 71 -3.45 9.75 14.97
N PRO A 72 -4.24 10.34 14.05
CA PRO A 72 -5.43 9.69 13.51
C PRO A 72 -5.08 8.35 12.84
N VAL A 73 -5.61 7.25 13.35
CA VAL A 73 -5.25 5.91 12.88
C VAL A 73 -5.66 5.67 11.43
N ASP A 74 -6.74 6.27 10.98
CA ASP A 74 -7.18 6.22 9.59
C ASP A 74 -6.18 6.92 8.65
N ALA A 75 -5.57 8.03 9.07
CA ALA A 75 -4.51 8.67 8.30
C ALA A 75 -3.22 7.82 8.27
N LEU A 76 -2.87 7.16 9.38
CA LEU A 76 -1.77 6.19 9.40
C LEU A 76 -2.04 5.01 8.48
N ARG A 77 -3.28 4.50 8.45
CA ARG A 77 -3.69 3.44 7.51
C ARG A 77 -3.57 3.87 6.06
N VAL A 78 -4.03 5.09 5.71
CA VAL A 78 -3.90 5.60 4.35
C VAL A 78 -2.44 5.59 3.89
N LEU A 79 -1.50 6.01 4.74
CA LEU A 79 -0.07 5.93 4.41
C LEU A 79 0.39 4.48 4.30
N ALA A 80 0.19 3.66 5.33
CA ALA A 80 0.71 2.29 5.39
C ALA A 80 0.12 1.39 4.29
N ASP A 81 -1.16 1.57 3.93
CA ASP A 81 -1.82 0.81 2.86
C ASP A 81 -1.35 1.21 1.46
N THR A 82 -0.52 2.24 1.32
CA THR A 82 0.10 2.62 0.05
C THR A 82 1.57 2.21 -0.05
N LEU A 83 2.09 1.51 0.95
CA LEU A 83 3.48 1.05 1.01
C LEU A 83 3.57 -0.45 0.73
N ASP A 84 4.57 -0.84 -0.06
CA ASP A 84 5.03 -2.23 -0.19
C ASP A 84 6.36 -2.39 0.54
N PRO A 85 6.44 -3.16 1.65
CA PRO A 85 7.68 -3.51 2.31
C PRO A 85 8.63 -4.23 1.35
N LEU A 86 9.91 -3.90 1.39
CA LEU A 86 10.93 -4.60 0.63
C LEU A 86 11.18 -5.99 1.20
N GLY A 87 11.64 -6.91 0.35
CA GLY A 87 12.13 -8.22 0.78
C GLY A 87 13.43 -8.11 1.57
N ILE A 88 13.80 -9.23 2.19
CA ILE A 88 14.93 -9.37 3.10
C ILE A 88 16.24 -8.80 2.53
N GLU A 89 16.60 -9.21 1.31
CA GLU A 89 17.84 -8.80 0.64
C GLU A 89 17.94 -7.29 0.38
N HIS A 90 16.79 -6.60 0.33
CA HIS A 90 16.73 -5.17 0.06
C HIS A 90 16.61 -4.33 1.31
N ARG A 91 16.09 -4.87 2.41
CA ARG A 91 15.96 -4.13 3.67
C ARG A 91 17.34 -3.81 4.29
N GLU A 92 18.27 -4.74 4.22
CA GLU A 92 19.61 -4.59 4.77
C GLU A 92 20.46 -3.51 4.09
N VAL A 93 20.08 -3.11 2.87
CA VAL A 93 20.71 -1.97 2.17
C VAL A 93 20.42 -0.64 2.90
N PHE A 94 19.23 -0.54 3.52
CA PHE A 94 18.79 0.69 4.18
C PHE A 94 19.10 0.73 5.68
N GLN A 95 19.15 -0.42 6.34
CA GLN A 95 19.39 -0.53 7.77
C GLN A 95 20.09 -1.84 8.14
N ARG A 96 21.09 -1.77 9.01
CA ARG A 96 21.69 -2.97 9.60
C ARG A 96 20.78 -3.50 10.72
N TYR A 97 20.36 -4.74 10.57
CA TYR A 97 19.54 -5.45 11.54
C TYR A 97 20.40 -6.31 12.47
N THR A 98 19.99 -6.43 13.73
CA THR A 98 20.51 -7.35 14.72
C THR A 98 19.37 -8.09 15.38
N GLN A 99 19.65 -9.12 16.19
CA GLN A 99 18.62 -9.84 16.95
C GLN A 99 17.86 -8.94 17.95
N GLU A 100 18.46 -7.81 18.34
CA GLU A 100 17.88 -6.84 19.27
C GLU A 100 17.11 -5.73 18.57
N THR A 101 17.17 -5.66 17.23
CA THR A 101 16.47 -4.61 16.48
C THR A 101 14.96 -4.77 16.63
N GLN A 102 14.31 -3.75 17.18
CA GLN A 102 12.87 -3.73 17.34
C GLN A 102 12.18 -3.58 15.98
N LEU A 103 11.20 -4.44 15.70
CA LEU A 103 10.37 -4.39 14.49
C LEU A 103 9.10 -3.57 14.78
N ASN A 104 9.24 -2.27 14.95
CA ASN A 104 8.20 -1.34 15.39
C ASN A 104 8.04 -0.12 14.47
N ARG A 105 8.68 -0.13 13.31
CA ARG A 105 8.62 0.95 12.32
C ARG A 105 7.41 0.80 11.38
N MET A 106 7.17 1.82 10.59
CA MET A 106 6.09 1.80 9.58
C MET A 106 6.21 0.62 8.60
N VAL A 107 7.44 0.27 8.18
CA VAL A 107 7.72 -0.88 7.31
C VAL A 107 7.27 -2.20 7.93
N ASP A 108 7.35 -2.33 9.25
CA ASP A 108 6.96 -3.56 9.95
C ASP A 108 5.43 -3.68 10.06
N ALA A 109 4.74 -2.55 10.19
CA ALA A 109 3.28 -2.49 10.16
C ALA A 109 2.71 -2.64 8.74
N ALA A 110 3.38 -2.09 7.73
CA ALA A 110 2.91 -2.13 6.35
C ALA A 110 2.76 -3.57 5.82
N ARG A 111 1.73 -3.78 5.03
CA ARG A 111 1.40 -5.09 4.44
C ARG A 111 1.78 -5.08 2.97
N GLY A 112 2.65 -5.99 2.57
CA GLY A 112 2.95 -6.16 1.15
C GLY A 112 1.71 -6.59 0.36
N ASP A 113 1.64 -6.17 -0.91
CA ASP A 113 0.53 -6.48 -1.80
C ASP A 113 -0.81 -5.87 -1.32
N SER A 114 -0.81 -4.56 -1.15
CA SER A 114 -1.94 -3.80 -0.62
C SER A 114 -3.24 -4.03 -1.40
N ALA A 115 -4.29 -4.47 -0.71
CA ALA A 115 -5.63 -4.61 -1.28
C ALA A 115 -6.18 -3.25 -1.78
N VAL A 116 -5.84 -2.16 -1.10
CA VAL A 116 -6.24 -0.79 -1.49
C VAL A 116 -5.62 -0.42 -2.83
N VAL A 117 -4.31 -0.62 -2.99
CA VAL A 117 -3.60 -0.32 -4.24
C VAL A 117 -4.10 -1.20 -5.37
N ARG A 118 -4.26 -2.51 -5.15
CA ARG A 118 -4.82 -3.44 -6.16
C ARG A 118 -6.21 -3.02 -6.62
N ARG A 119 -7.09 -2.65 -5.68
CA ARG A 119 -8.44 -2.16 -6.00
C ARG A 119 -8.36 -0.90 -6.87
N MET A 120 -7.52 0.06 -6.48
CA MET A 120 -7.33 1.30 -7.23
C MET A 120 -6.76 1.04 -8.63
N GLU A 121 -5.76 0.17 -8.78
CA GLU A 121 -5.22 -0.23 -10.09
C GLU A 121 -6.31 -0.83 -10.98
N ARG A 122 -7.14 -1.71 -10.45
CA ARG A 122 -8.25 -2.32 -11.18
C ARG A 122 -9.28 -1.27 -11.60
N LEU A 123 -9.73 -0.42 -10.69
CA LEU A 123 -10.69 0.66 -10.99
C LEU A 123 -10.16 1.59 -12.08
N VAL A 124 -8.89 1.98 -12.01
CA VAL A 124 -8.28 2.83 -13.03
C VAL A 124 -8.22 2.13 -14.38
N ARG A 125 -7.80 0.86 -14.44
CA ARG A 125 -7.77 0.09 -15.71
C ARG A 125 -9.16 -0.01 -16.33
N GLU A 126 -10.17 -0.35 -15.54
CA GLU A 126 -11.56 -0.45 -15.99
C GLU A 126 -12.08 0.91 -16.46
N TRP A 127 -11.80 1.99 -15.73
CA TRP A 127 -12.20 3.34 -16.08
C TRP A 127 -11.53 3.82 -17.38
N LEU A 128 -10.26 3.52 -17.59
CA LEU A 128 -9.55 3.88 -18.83
C LEU A 128 -10.12 3.17 -20.07
N VAL A 129 -10.73 2.00 -19.91
CA VAL A 129 -11.32 1.22 -21.01
C VAL A 129 -12.78 1.59 -21.26
N SER A 130 -13.58 1.71 -20.22
CA SER A 130 -15.04 1.81 -20.32
C SER A 130 -15.66 3.04 -19.66
N GLY A 131 -14.85 3.89 -19.00
CA GLY A 131 -15.34 5.03 -18.27
C GLY A 131 -16.22 4.65 -17.08
N GLY A 132 -17.22 5.47 -16.78
CA GLY A 132 -18.24 5.26 -15.75
C GLY A 132 -18.09 6.19 -14.56
N VAL A 133 -19.20 6.88 -14.25
CA VAL A 133 -19.23 7.95 -13.20
C VAL A 133 -18.94 7.38 -11.81
N GLU A 134 -19.43 6.18 -11.50
CA GLU A 134 -19.20 5.54 -10.21
C GLU A 134 -17.71 5.21 -10.01
N ARG A 135 -17.05 4.64 -11.03
CA ARG A 135 -15.62 4.35 -10.99
C ARG A 135 -14.80 5.63 -10.89
N GLU A 136 -15.13 6.65 -11.67
CA GLU A 136 -14.49 7.95 -11.59
C GLU A 136 -14.57 8.52 -10.18
N TRP A 137 -15.74 8.48 -9.56
CA TRP A 137 -15.95 8.97 -8.21
C TRP A 137 -15.11 8.21 -7.18
N GLU A 138 -15.07 6.88 -7.26
CA GLU A 138 -14.26 6.05 -6.36
C GLU A 138 -12.76 6.34 -6.51
N ILE A 139 -12.27 6.47 -7.76
CA ILE A 139 -10.87 6.78 -8.02
C ILE A 139 -10.52 8.17 -7.46
N ARG A 140 -11.34 9.18 -7.78
CA ARG A 140 -11.13 10.55 -7.27
C ARG A 140 -11.12 10.60 -5.75
N ARG A 141 -12.05 9.90 -5.11
CA ARG A 141 -12.10 9.80 -3.65
C ARG A 141 -10.80 9.23 -3.07
N GLY A 142 -10.28 8.15 -3.64
CA GLY A 142 -9.00 7.56 -3.23
C GLY A 142 -7.82 8.52 -3.42
N LEU A 143 -7.75 9.18 -4.57
CA LEU A 143 -6.69 10.16 -4.88
C LEU A 143 -6.76 11.40 -3.98
N MET A 144 -7.95 11.89 -3.62
CA MET A 144 -8.12 12.98 -2.65
C MET A 144 -7.66 12.56 -1.25
N LEU A 145 -7.98 11.35 -0.81
CA LEU A 145 -7.47 10.83 0.47
C LEU A 145 -5.94 10.80 0.48
N TRP A 146 -5.29 10.39 -0.60
CA TRP A 146 -3.84 10.40 -0.71
C TRP A 146 -3.27 11.82 -0.71
N ARG A 147 -3.88 12.73 -1.50
CA ARG A 147 -3.46 14.14 -1.60
C ARG A 147 -3.44 14.84 -0.24
N ASP A 148 -4.49 14.63 0.54
CA ASP A 148 -4.72 15.40 1.78
C ASP A 148 -4.13 14.72 3.02
N ASN A 149 -3.59 13.49 2.87
CA ASN A 149 -3.19 12.68 4.02
C ASN A 149 -1.99 13.25 4.79
N HIS A 150 -1.00 13.81 4.08
CA HIS A 150 0.19 14.37 4.73
C HIS A 150 -0.19 15.50 5.72
N ALA A 151 -1.09 16.39 5.35
CA ALA A 151 -1.54 17.48 6.21
C ALA A 151 -2.22 16.97 7.51
N ARG A 152 -2.80 15.79 7.47
CA ARG A 152 -3.38 15.14 8.65
C ARG A 152 -2.35 14.51 9.58
N LEU A 153 -1.19 14.10 9.05
CA LEU A 153 -0.11 13.46 9.80
C LEU A 153 0.95 14.44 10.29
N ALA A 154 1.20 15.52 9.55
CA ALA A 154 2.26 16.49 9.82
C ALA A 154 2.26 17.05 11.26
N PRO A 155 1.11 17.37 11.90
CA PRO A 155 1.08 17.91 13.26
C PRO A 155 1.66 16.96 14.32
N PHE A 156 1.72 15.66 14.05
CA PHE A 156 2.16 14.63 14.99
C PHE A 156 3.66 14.30 14.88
N GLY A 157 4.35 14.80 13.85
CA GLY A 157 5.75 14.45 13.59
C GLY A 157 6.73 14.86 14.68
N ALA A 158 6.45 15.95 15.43
CA ALA A 158 7.33 16.39 16.52
C ALA A 158 7.39 15.36 17.66
N GLY A 159 6.27 14.71 17.97
CA GLY A 159 6.16 13.69 19.03
C GLY A 159 6.32 12.25 18.54
N ALA A 160 6.47 12.01 17.23
CA ALA A 160 6.52 10.68 16.64
C ALA A 160 7.69 10.55 15.65
N PRO A 161 8.91 10.30 16.13
CA PRO A 161 10.10 10.17 15.26
C PRO A 161 9.95 9.10 14.18
N LEU A 162 9.34 7.96 14.51
CA LEU A 162 9.09 6.85 13.57
C LEU A 162 8.11 7.22 12.45
N LEU A 163 7.19 8.15 12.69
CA LEU A 163 6.34 8.70 11.64
C LEU A 163 7.10 9.76 10.83
N ARG A 164 7.84 10.63 11.51
CA ARG A 164 8.54 11.75 10.87
C ARG A 164 9.54 11.28 9.81
N GLU A 165 10.20 10.14 10.01
CA GLU A 165 11.11 9.59 9.00
C GLU A 165 10.40 9.26 7.68
N PHE A 166 9.07 8.99 7.71
CA PHE A 166 8.25 8.72 6.54
C PHE A 166 7.61 9.96 5.91
N PHE A 167 7.85 11.15 6.43
CA PHE A 167 7.27 12.39 5.87
C PHE A 167 7.61 12.61 4.39
N PRO A 168 8.85 12.40 3.91
CA PRO A 168 9.14 12.53 2.48
C PRO A 168 8.29 11.61 1.61
N ILE A 169 8.01 10.38 2.08
CA ILE A 169 7.15 9.43 1.37
C ILE A 169 5.67 9.86 1.46
N SER A 170 5.26 10.36 2.62
CA SER A 170 3.90 10.89 2.82
C SER A 170 3.61 12.13 1.96
N GLU A 171 4.59 13.02 1.80
CA GLU A 171 4.50 14.17 0.88
C GLU A 171 4.40 13.72 -0.58
N ASP A 172 5.19 12.72 -0.98
CA ASP A 172 5.13 12.18 -2.33
C ASP A 172 3.81 11.46 -2.59
N LEU A 173 3.22 10.80 -1.59
CA LEU A 173 1.85 10.28 -1.69
C LEU A 173 0.86 11.41 -1.99
N GLY A 174 0.99 12.56 -1.31
CA GLY A 174 0.18 13.75 -1.57
C GLY A 174 0.33 14.27 -3.00
N LYS A 175 1.57 14.35 -3.50
CA LYS A 175 1.86 14.76 -4.89
C LYS A 175 1.27 13.77 -5.89
N LEU A 176 1.40 12.46 -5.65
CA LEU A 176 0.79 11.42 -6.49
C LEU A 176 -0.73 11.57 -6.53
N GLY A 177 -1.38 11.82 -5.39
CA GLY A 177 -2.82 12.08 -5.34
C GLY A 177 -3.23 13.28 -6.20
N ALA A 178 -2.51 14.40 -6.09
CA ALA A 178 -2.76 15.61 -6.89
C ALA A 178 -2.54 15.36 -8.38
N MET A 179 -1.41 14.73 -8.75
CA MET A 179 -1.11 14.40 -10.15
C MET A 179 -2.15 13.44 -10.76
N GLY A 180 -2.60 12.45 -9.99
CA GLY A 180 -3.64 11.53 -10.43
C GLY A 180 -4.97 12.24 -10.72
N LEU A 181 -5.40 13.16 -9.85
CA LEU A 181 -6.60 13.97 -10.05
C LEU A 181 -6.49 14.82 -11.32
N GLU A 182 -5.37 15.52 -11.49
CA GLU A 182 -5.13 16.35 -12.67
C GLU A 182 -5.06 15.50 -13.96
N ALA A 183 -4.44 14.32 -13.91
CA ALA A 183 -4.40 13.41 -15.05
C ALA A 183 -5.81 12.95 -15.48
N MET A 184 -6.69 12.68 -14.51
CA MET A 184 -8.10 12.36 -14.80
C MET A 184 -8.82 13.55 -15.46
N ASP A 185 -8.66 14.77 -14.93
CA ASP A 185 -9.29 15.97 -15.48
C ASP A 185 -8.83 16.25 -16.90
N ARG A 186 -7.52 16.12 -17.17
CA ARG A 186 -6.95 16.29 -18.52
C ARG A 186 -7.52 15.27 -19.50
N ARG A 187 -7.62 13.99 -19.09
CA ARG A 187 -8.21 12.94 -19.94
C ARG A 187 -9.67 13.18 -20.27
N LEU A 188 -10.47 13.61 -19.30
CA LEU A 188 -11.88 13.90 -19.50
C LEU A 188 -12.11 15.13 -20.41
N THR A 189 -11.20 16.09 -20.36
CA THR A 189 -11.26 17.32 -21.17
C THR A 189 -10.49 17.23 -22.50
N GLY A 190 -9.90 16.08 -22.83
CA GLY A 190 -9.10 15.88 -24.03
C GLY A 190 -7.78 16.65 -24.05
N LYS A 191 -7.30 17.15 -22.91
CA LYS A 191 -6.02 17.83 -22.79
C LYS A 191 -4.86 16.83 -22.72
N SER A 192 -3.73 17.20 -23.31
CA SER A 192 -2.50 16.41 -23.23
C SER A 192 -2.00 16.32 -21.79
N LEU A 193 -1.45 15.15 -21.45
CA LEU A 193 -0.72 14.96 -20.19
C LEU A 193 0.61 15.71 -20.23
N GLU A 194 1.09 16.14 -19.06
CA GLU A 194 2.36 16.88 -18.99
C GLU A 194 3.54 15.96 -19.34
N PRO A 195 4.44 16.41 -20.21
CA PRO A 195 5.68 15.68 -20.50
C PRO A 195 6.49 15.47 -19.22
N GLY A 196 7.02 14.25 -19.06
CA GLY A 196 7.87 13.92 -17.91
C GLY A 196 7.14 13.38 -16.66
N TRP A 197 5.82 13.51 -16.56
CA TRP A 197 5.08 12.96 -15.40
C TRP A 197 5.35 11.47 -15.16
N GLY A 198 5.45 10.68 -16.20
CA GLY A 198 5.80 9.26 -16.08
C GLY A 198 7.15 9.03 -15.39
N ALA A 199 8.16 9.86 -15.67
CA ALA A 199 9.46 9.80 -15.00
C ALA A 199 9.38 10.20 -13.52
N VAL A 200 8.64 11.26 -13.21
CA VAL A 200 8.41 11.74 -11.83
C VAL A 200 7.71 10.66 -11.00
N VAL A 201 6.63 10.08 -11.52
CA VAL A 201 5.87 9.02 -10.84
C VAL A 201 6.73 7.79 -10.60
N ARG A 202 7.56 7.37 -11.57
CA ARG A 202 8.50 6.26 -11.38
C ARG A 202 9.51 6.56 -10.28
N ALA A 203 10.10 7.75 -10.26
CA ALA A 203 11.05 8.15 -9.23
C ALA A 203 10.42 8.11 -7.81
N MET A 204 9.16 8.53 -7.67
CA MET A 204 8.44 8.43 -6.38
C MET A 204 8.17 6.98 -5.96
N GLY A 205 8.11 6.04 -6.90
CA GLY A 205 7.94 4.60 -6.64
C GLY A 205 9.22 3.85 -6.30
N GLU A 206 10.40 4.49 -6.42
CA GLU A 206 11.68 3.85 -6.11
C GLU A 206 11.82 3.54 -4.61
N PRO A 207 12.57 2.48 -4.26
CA PRO A 207 12.76 2.07 -2.88
C PRO A 207 13.37 3.15 -2.00
N ARG A 208 12.74 3.43 -0.86
CA ARG A 208 13.24 4.32 0.19
C ARG A 208 12.79 3.81 1.56
N LEU A 209 13.61 3.94 2.58
CA LEU A 209 13.26 3.54 3.96
C LEU A 209 12.66 2.13 4.05
N GLU A 210 13.20 1.19 3.27
CA GLU A 210 12.80 -0.23 3.23
C GLU A 210 11.41 -0.50 2.63
N VAL A 211 10.81 0.49 1.95
CA VAL A 211 9.51 0.37 1.29
C VAL A 211 9.54 0.92 -0.13
N ARG A 212 8.56 0.53 -0.94
CA ARG A 212 8.15 1.24 -2.15
C ARG A 212 6.83 1.93 -1.94
N LEU A 213 6.67 3.11 -2.51
CA LEU A 213 5.38 3.78 -2.55
C LEU A 213 4.54 3.17 -3.68
N ALA A 214 3.76 2.13 -3.32
CA ALA A 214 2.98 1.34 -4.26
C ALA A 214 1.90 2.15 -4.99
N ALA A 215 1.40 3.25 -4.38
CA ALA A 215 0.46 4.19 -5.00
C ALA A 215 0.98 4.74 -6.34
N ALA A 216 2.30 4.80 -6.54
CA ALA A 216 2.91 5.22 -7.81
C ALA A 216 2.44 4.36 -9.00
N ARG A 217 2.18 3.05 -8.81
CA ARG A 217 1.67 2.18 -9.86
C ARG A 217 0.30 2.61 -10.38
N VAL A 218 -0.57 3.06 -9.47
CA VAL A 218 -1.91 3.56 -9.82
C VAL A 218 -1.83 4.82 -10.67
N VAL A 219 -1.00 5.79 -10.23
CA VAL A 219 -0.85 7.06 -10.94
C VAL A 219 -0.12 6.86 -12.27
N ALA A 220 0.82 5.92 -12.35
CA ALA A 220 1.48 5.55 -13.61
C ALA A 220 0.48 5.11 -14.70
N LEU A 221 -0.60 4.42 -14.33
CA LEU A 221 -1.67 4.08 -15.28
C LEU A 221 -2.40 5.33 -15.80
N LEU A 222 -2.61 6.31 -14.94
CA LEU A 222 -3.31 7.56 -15.29
C LEU A 222 -2.44 8.49 -16.16
N VAL A 223 -1.13 8.55 -15.92
CA VAL A 223 -0.24 9.46 -16.67
C VAL A 223 0.31 8.86 -17.96
N GLY A 224 0.03 7.58 -18.23
CA GLY A 224 0.60 6.85 -19.37
C GLY A 224 2.07 6.48 -19.12
N ARG A 225 2.42 5.22 -19.35
CA ARG A 225 3.80 4.73 -19.21
C ARG A 225 4.75 5.42 -20.18
#